data_797afeb94ef16ce603db9f5f8bcb70a9
#
_entry.id   797afeb94ef16ce603db9f5f8bcb70a9
#
_cell.length_a   1.000
_cell.length_b   1.000
_cell.length_c   1.000
_cell.angle_alpha   90.00
_cell.angle_beta   90.00
_cell.angle_gamma   90.00
#
_symmetry.space_group_name_H-M   'P 1'
#
loop_
_entity.id
_entity.type
_entity.pdbx_description
1 polymer ?
#
loop_
_entity_poly.entity_id
_entity_poly.type
_entity_poly.pdbx_seq_one_letter_code
_entity_poly.pdbx_strand_id
1 'polypeptide(L)'
;VPWIFITLYYMFVMLPSVYWGDAEAWKENLLLSRFAAPTSAGILFTMLAALHLKSSWMYRKIQVLAIFDDLDTILLMIPLQIAMIGLQWQMFVVVAIVTLLLVAGWRKLGHYDLRQDWKSILLYAVVVFALTQGLYALTALLFGESGGIHIEVLLPAFVLGMTMRHRHVDSASSFVSFLFMFLVGVSMPLFIGVQHAEALSGHHSVTGSQPMMSWGTIAVHVLIVSLLSNLGKLFPVFFYRDRKLSERLALSIGMFTRGEVGAGVIFIALGYN
;
A
#
# COMPACT_ATOMS: atom_id res chain seq x y z
N VAL A 1 9.62 -0.98 8.54
CA VAL A 1 11.06 -1.28 8.37
C VAL A 1 11.40 -1.61 6.90
N PRO A 2 10.68 -2.47 6.16
CA PRO A 2 11.01 -2.79 4.76
C PRO A 2 11.10 -1.53 3.88
N TRP A 3 10.17 -0.63 4.02
CA TRP A 3 10.14 0.63 3.29
C TRP A 3 11.46 1.42 3.39
N ILE A 4 11.98 1.61 4.62
CA ILE A 4 13.24 2.32 4.85
C ILE A 4 14.41 1.62 4.15
N PHE A 5 14.49 0.28 4.22
CA PHE A 5 15.56 -0.49 3.57
C PHE A 5 15.57 -0.29 2.05
N ILE A 6 14.40 -0.30 1.43
CA ILE A 6 14.29 -0.09 -0.02
C ILE A 6 14.60 1.36 -0.38
N THR A 7 14.11 2.35 0.40
CA THR A 7 14.44 3.76 0.18
C THR A 7 15.95 3.99 0.22
N LEU A 8 16.63 3.45 1.24
CA LEU A 8 18.08 3.58 1.34
C LEU A 8 18.81 2.88 0.19
N TYR A 9 18.32 1.72 -0.23
CA TYR A 9 18.88 1.00 -1.37
C TYR A 9 18.73 1.81 -2.66
N TYR A 10 17.55 2.33 -2.94
CA TYR A 10 17.33 3.17 -4.12
C TYR A 10 18.20 4.42 -4.09
N MET A 11 18.27 5.08 -2.93
CA MET A 11 19.01 6.33 -2.80
C MET A 11 20.51 6.15 -2.94
N PHE A 12 21.10 5.14 -2.29
CA PHE A 12 22.56 5.01 -2.21
C PHE A 12 23.16 4.03 -3.23
N VAL A 13 22.37 3.14 -3.82
CA VAL A 13 22.87 2.13 -4.76
C VAL A 13 22.38 2.36 -6.19
N MET A 14 21.12 2.76 -6.35
CA MET A 14 20.56 2.95 -7.70
C MET A 14 20.77 4.37 -8.23
N LEU A 15 20.72 5.39 -7.36
CA LEU A 15 20.94 6.77 -7.77
C LEU A 15 22.41 7.19 -7.65
N PRO A 16 22.90 8.02 -8.60
CA PRO A 16 24.20 8.67 -8.49
C PRO A 16 24.34 9.53 -7.23
N SER A 17 25.56 9.64 -6.69
CA SER A 17 25.84 10.39 -5.46
C SER A 17 25.48 11.87 -5.52
N VAL A 18 25.34 12.45 -6.72
CA VAL A 18 24.88 13.84 -6.92
C VAL A 18 23.50 14.09 -6.33
N TYR A 19 22.62 13.08 -6.32
CA TYR A 19 21.26 13.18 -5.81
C TYR A 19 21.11 12.89 -4.31
N TRP A 20 22.17 12.48 -3.60
CA TRP A 20 22.05 12.09 -2.18
C TRP A 20 21.68 13.25 -1.26
N GLY A 21 22.02 14.48 -1.65
CA GLY A 21 21.62 15.71 -0.94
C GLY A 21 20.32 16.33 -1.45
N ASP A 22 19.71 15.78 -2.47
CA ASP A 22 18.51 16.34 -3.09
C ASP A 22 17.23 15.89 -2.38
N ALA A 23 16.47 16.85 -1.87
CA ALA A 23 15.22 16.58 -1.15
C ALA A 23 14.14 15.98 -2.07
N GLU A 24 14.10 16.36 -3.35
CA GLU A 24 13.13 15.80 -4.30
C GLU A 24 13.42 14.33 -4.58
N ALA A 25 14.68 13.95 -4.78
CA ALA A 25 15.09 12.57 -4.94
C ALA A 25 14.71 11.71 -3.73
N TRP A 26 14.83 12.23 -2.51
CA TRP A 26 14.37 11.55 -1.31
C TRP A 26 12.86 11.33 -1.27
N LYS A 27 12.08 12.35 -1.64
CA LYS A 27 10.62 12.27 -1.68
C LYS A 27 10.13 11.24 -2.69
N GLU A 28 10.66 11.26 -3.93
CA GLU A 28 10.36 10.29 -4.98
C GLU A 28 10.70 8.86 -4.53
N ASN A 29 11.89 8.64 -3.97
CA ASN A 29 12.30 7.33 -3.50
C ASN A 29 11.48 6.82 -2.31
N LEU A 30 11.08 7.69 -1.40
CA LEU A 30 10.16 7.36 -0.33
C LEU A 30 8.79 6.94 -0.88
N LEU A 31 8.29 7.63 -1.89
CA LEU A 31 7.03 7.27 -2.54
C LEU A 31 7.12 5.92 -3.24
N LEU A 32 8.14 5.73 -4.09
CA LEU A 32 8.33 4.50 -4.85
C LEU A 32 8.55 3.28 -3.96
N SER A 33 9.40 3.39 -2.94
CA SER A 33 9.76 2.27 -2.07
C SER A 33 8.65 1.83 -1.10
N ARG A 34 7.57 2.59 -1.00
CA ARG A 34 6.41 2.30 -0.16
C ARG A 34 5.77 0.94 -0.46
N PHE A 35 5.85 0.45 -1.70
CA PHE A 35 5.29 -0.85 -2.09
C PHE A 35 5.84 -2.01 -1.25
N ALA A 36 7.02 -1.86 -0.65
CA ALA A 36 7.66 -2.87 0.18
C ALA A 36 7.02 -3.01 1.57
N ALA A 37 6.21 -2.06 2.00
CA ALA A 37 5.62 -2.05 3.34
C ALA A 37 4.43 -3.03 3.49
N PRO A 38 3.37 -3.00 2.66
CA PRO A 38 2.16 -3.76 2.92
C PRO A 38 2.36 -5.28 2.80
N THR A 39 1.54 -6.02 3.53
CA THR A 39 1.48 -7.48 3.49
C THR A 39 0.15 -7.91 2.87
N SER A 40 0.16 -8.87 1.92
CA SER A 40 -1.09 -9.39 1.38
C SER A 40 -1.81 -10.24 2.42
N ALA A 41 -2.79 -9.65 3.08
CA ALA A 41 -3.63 -10.32 4.06
C ALA A 41 -4.44 -11.46 3.43
N GLY A 42 -4.95 -11.28 2.21
CA GLY A 42 -5.72 -12.28 1.49
C GLY A 42 -4.93 -13.57 1.24
N ILE A 43 -3.74 -13.46 0.66
CA ILE A 43 -2.86 -14.61 0.41
C ILE A 43 -2.46 -15.27 1.74
N LEU A 44 -2.08 -14.47 2.72
CA LEU A 44 -1.63 -14.95 4.01
C LEU A 44 -2.70 -15.77 4.74
N PHE A 45 -3.93 -15.27 4.80
CA PHE A 45 -5.02 -15.95 5.50
C PHE A 45 -5.46 -17.22 4.77
N THR A 46 -5.45 -17.25 3.45
CA THR A 46 -5.74 -18.46 2.68
C THR A 46 -4.68 -19.54 2.90
N MET A 47 -3.40 -19.18 2.93
CA MET A 47 -2.31 -20.11 3.25
C MET A 47 -2.44 -20.68 4.67
N LEU A 48 -2.68 -19.82 5.67
CA LEU A 48 -2.84 -20.28 7.05
C LEU A 48 -4.11 -21.15 7.25
N ALA A 49 -5.15 -20.85 6.50
CA ALA A 49 -6.36 -21.66 6.49
C ALA A 49 -6.12 -23.05 5.89
N ALA A 50 -5.37 -23.13 4.78
CA ALA A 50 -4.99 -24.39 4.14
C ALA A 50 -4.11 -25.26 5.04
N LEU A 51 -3.30 -24.65 5.90
CA LEU A 51 -2.48 -25.32 6.90
C LEU A 51 -3.24 -25.67 8.20
N HIS A 52 -4.55 -25.46 8.25
CA HIS A 52 -5.39 -25.67 9.44
C HIS A 52 -4.95 -24.90 10.69
N LEU A 53 -4.28 -23.73 10.52
CA LEU A 53 -3.74 -22.92 11.60
C LEU A 53 -4.69 -21.82 12.11
N LYS A 54 -5.95 -21.78 11.65
CA LYS A 54 -6.94 -20.72 12.02
C LYS A 54 -7.13 -20.53 13.53
N SER A 55 -6.99 -21.57 14.34
CA SER A 55 -7.12 -21.51 15.79
C SER A 55 -5.82 -21.17 16.53
N SER A 56 -4.70 -21.08 15.81
CA SER A 56 -3.37 -20.90 16.41
C SER A 56 -3.17 -19.47 16.93
N TRP A 57 -2.25 -19.34 17.91
CA TRP A 57 -1.75 -18.05 18.35
C TRP A 57 -1.15 -17.24 17.18
N MET A 58 -0.42 -17.93 16.32
CA MET A 58 0.25 -17.34 15.17
C MET A 58 -0.76 -16.67 14.22
N TYR A 59 -1.88 -17.33 13.90
CA TYR A 59 -2.93 -16.78 13.05
C TYR A 59 -3.47 -15.46 13.59
N ARG A 60 -3.81 -15.41 14.88
CA ARG A 60 -4.33 -14.18 15.52
C ARG A 60 -3.32 -13.04 15.51
N LYS A 61 -2.02 -13.34 15.71
CA LYS A 61 -0.97 -12.31 15.72
C LYS A 61 -0.64 -11.81 14.30
N ILE A 62 -0.56 -12.70 13.34
CA ILE A 62 -0.36 -12.35 11.93
C ILE A 62 -1.52 -11.49 11.41
N GLN A 63 -2.76 -11.82 11.77
CA GLN A 63 -3.93 -11.03 11.40
C GLN A 63 -3.80 -9.58 11.87
N VAL A 64 -3.45 -9.39 13.14
CA VAL A 64 -3.24 -8.04 13.70
C VAL A 64 -2.09 -7.34 12.98
N LEU A 65 -0.95 -8.01 12.80
CA LEU A 65 0.23 -7.41 12.16
C LEU A 65 -0.04 -7.01 10.70
N ALA A 66 -0.73 -7.85 9.93
CA ALA A 66 -1.07 -7.55 8.54
C ALA A 66 -2.00 -6.32 8.43
N ILE A 67 -3.01 -6.24 9.31
CA ILE A 67 -3.91 -5.09 9.37
C ILE A 67 -3.15 -3.81 9.73
N PHE A 68 -2.24 -3.87 10.72
CA PHE A 68 -1.43 -2.71 11.10
C PHE A 68 -0.44 -2.30 10.00
N ASP A 69 0.15 -3.25 9.27
CA ASP A 69 1.02 -2.96 8.12
C ASP A 69 0.30 -2.15 7.04
N ASP A 70 -0.94 -2.53 6.72
CA ASP A 70 -1.74 -1.81 5.74
C ASP A 70 -2.12 -0.42 6.24
N LEU A 71 -2.56 -0.33 7.51
CA LEU A 71 -2.89 0.94 8.16
C LEU A 71 -1.69 1.88 8.21
N ASP A 72 -0.53 1.40 8.65
CA ASP A 72 0.71 2.19 8.71
C ASP A 72 1.09 2.72 7.32
N THR A 73 0.94 1.88 6.29
CA THR A 73 1.23 2.27 4.91
C THR A 73 0.35 3.42 4.44
N ILE A 74 -0.92 3.43 4.82
CA ILE A 74 -1.86 4.50 4.50
C ILE A 74 -1.56 5.76 5.32
N LEU A 75 -1.35 5.62 6.63
CA LEU A 75 -1.12 6.76 7.52
C LEU A 75 0.21 7.48 7.22
N LEU A 76 1.27 6.74 6.90
CA LEU A 76 2.56 7.31 6.53
C LEU A 76 2.55 8.01 5.16
N MET A 77 1.52 7.79 4.33
CA MET A 77 1.34 8.57 3.11
C MET A 77 1.02 10.04 3.40
N ILE A 78 0.31 10.34 4.49
CA ILE A 78 -0.09 11.71 4.85
C ILE A 78 1.15 12.63 5.02
N PRO A 79 2.12 12.32 5.91
CA PRO A 79 3.31 13.16 6.03
C PRO A 79 4.15 13.20 4.74
N LEU A 80 4.16 12.13 3.95
CA LEU A 80 4.85 12.11 2.67
C LEU A 80 4.19 13.06 1.66
N GLN A 81 2.86 13.07 1.57
CA GLN A 81 2.13 14.03 0.73
C GLN A 81 2.39 15.48 1.17
N ILE A 82 2.41 15.73 2.48
CA ILE A 82 2.77 17.08 3.01
C ILE A 82 4.18 17.46 2.58
N ALA A 83 5.13 16.53 2.58
CA ALA A 83 6.50 16.78 2.15
C ALA A 83 6.62 17.03 0.64
N MET A 84 5.76 16.40 -0.18
CA MET A 84 5.78 16.54 -1.64
C MET A 84 5.07 17.82 -2.12
N ILE A 85 3.87 18.08 -1.62
CA ILE A 85 2.99 19.16 -2.13
C ILE A 85 3.16 20.44 -1.29
N GLY A 86 3.77 20.32 -0.11
CA GLY A 86 3.82 21.40 0.89
C GLY A 86 2.63 21.36 1.85
N LEU A 87 2.73 22.15 2.91
CA LEU A 87 1.68 22.24 3.92
C LEU A 87 0.53 23.12 3.39
N GLN A 88 -0.46 22.49 2.80
CA GLN A 88 -1.67 23.15 2.34
C GLN A 88 -2.83 22.93 3.34
N TRP A 89 -3.76 23.87 3.42
CA TRP A 89 -4.91 23.77 4.33
C TRP A 89 -5.78 22.52 4.08
N GLN A 90 -5.82 22.03 2.82
CA GLN A 90 -6.52 20.82 2.41
C GLN A 90 -6.01 19.59 3.18
N MET A 91 -4.73 19.53 3.53
CA MET A 91 -4.14 18.45 4.32
C MET A 91 -4.75 18.35 5.72
N PHE A 92 -5.06 19.46 6.35
CA PHE A 92 -5.76 19.46 7.63
C PHE A 92 -7.18 18.88 7.52
N VAL A 93 -7.86 19.15 6.40
CA VAL A 93 -9.17 18.56 6.12
C VAL A 93 -9.04 17.05 5.90
N VAL A 94 -8.05 16.60 5.13
CA VAL A 94 -7.78 15.16 4.94
C VAL A 94 -7.51 14.47 6.28
N VAL A 95 -6.61 15.02 7.10
CA VAL A 95 -6.30 14.47 8.44
C VAL A 95 -7.53 14.45 9.33
N ALA A 96 -8.36 15.51 9.30
CA ALA A 96 -9.60 15.58 10.07
C ALA A 96 -10.61 14.50 9.62
N ILE A 97 -10.80 14.33 8.30
CA ILE A 97 -11.68 13.30 7.73
C ILE A 97 -11.18 11.90 8.09
N VAL A 98 -9.88 11.64 7.94
CA VAL A 98 -9.24 10.37 8.30
C VAL A 98 -9.47 10.05 9.78
N THR A 99 -9.18 11.02 10.66
CA THR A 99 -9.38 10.86 12.10
C THR A 99 -10.84 10.62 12.44
N LEU A 100 -11.74 11.38 11.82
CA LEU A 100 -13.19 11.24 12.03
C LEU A 100 -13.70 9.86 11.58
N LEU A 101 -13.22 9.38 10.42
CA LEU A 101 -13.56 8.05 9.89
C LEU A 101 -13.07 6.94 10.83
N LEU A 102 -11.82 7.03 11.32
CA LEU A 102 -11.26 6.06 12.25
C LEU A 102 -12.01 6.05 13.58
N VAL A 103 -12.30 7.22 14.15
CA VAL A 103 -13.05 7.35 15.40
C VAL A 103 -14.51 6.90 15.22
N ALA A 104 -15.15 7.25 14.11
CA ALA A 104 -16.51 6.81 13.81
C ALA A 104 -16.57 5.29 13.59
N GLY A 105 -15.58 4.72 12.86
CA GLY A 105 -15.44 3.28 12.69
C GLY A 105 -15.31 2.57 14.03
N TRP A 106 -14.47 3.09 14.92
CA TRP A 106 -14.26 2.48 16.24
C TRP A 106 -15.50 2.60 17.14
N ARG A 107 -16.13 3.81 17.23
CA ARG A 107 -17.20 4.08 18.20
C ARG A 107 -18.59 3.65 17.76
N LYS A 108 -18.93 3.81 16.49
CA LYS A 108 -20.33 3.65 16.02
C LYS A 108 -20.55 2.45 15.12
N LEU A 109 -19.64 2.20 14.19
CA LEU A 109 -19.86 1.20 13.14
C LEU A 109 -19.73 -0.24 13.62
N GLY A 110 -18.96 -0.52 14.69
CA GLY A 110 -18.88 -1.84 15.31
C GLY A 110 -20.18 -2.40 15.89
N HIS A 111 -21.24 -1.58 15.96
CA HIS A 111 -22.56 -1.96 16.48
C HIS A 111 -23.58 -2.29 15.37
N TYR A 112 -23.26 -2.03 14.10
CA TYR A 112 -24.17 -2.30 12.98
C TYR A 112 -23.78 -3.63 12.30
N ASP A 113 -24.76 -4.54 12.17
CA ASP A 113 -24.62 -5.76 11.37
C ASP A 113 -24.82 -5.40 9.89
N LEU A 114 -23.72 -5.04 9.22
CA LEU A 114 -23.73 -4.79 7.78
C LEU A 114 -23.90 -6.11 7.03
N ARG A 115 -24.76 -6.12 6.02
CA ARG A 115 -24.92 -7.29 5.14
C ARG A 115 -23.61 -7.60 4.44
N GLN A 116 -23.20 -8.85 4.49
CA GLN A 116 -21.92 -9.34 3.94
C GLN A 116 -22.11 -10.18 2.68
N ASP A 117 -23.25 -10.03 2.00
CA ASP A 117 -23.46 -10.64 0.69
C ASP A 117 -22.50 -10.00 -0.33
N TRP A 118 -22.02 -10.76 -1.30
CA TRP A 118 -21.11 -10.25 -2.33
C TRP A 118 -21.65 -9.02 -3.06
N LYS A 119 -22.97 -8.92 -3.29
CA LYS A 119 -23.65 -7.78 -3.89
C LYS A 119 -23.56 -6.53 -2.99
N SER A 120 -23.73 -6.70 -1.68
CA SER A 120 -23.61 -5.62 -0.71
C SER A 120 -22.18 -5.11 -0.61
N ILE A 121 -21.19 -6.01 -0.63
CA ILE A 121 -19.76 -5.64 -0.61
C ILE A 121 -19.40 -4.85 -1.86
N LEU A 122 -19.86 -5.30 -3.04
CA LEU A 122 -19.64 -4.58 -4.29
C LEU A 122 -20.32 -3.20 -4.27
N LEU A 123 -21.55 -3.13 -3.75
CA LEU A 123 -22.25 -1.85 -3.58
C LEU A 123 -21.46 -0.89 -2.65
N TYR A 124 -20.95 -1.40 -1.53
CA TYR A 124 -20.14 -0.58 -0.61
C TYR A 124 -18.85 -0.10 -1.27
N ALA A 125 -18.17 -0.95 -2.05
CA ALA A 125 -16.98 -0.56 -2.80
C ALA A 125 -17.28 0.56 -3.80
N VAL A 126 -18.39 0.44 -4.57
CA VAL A 126 -18.84 1.47 -5.51
C VAL A 126 -19.21 2.76 -4.78
N VAL A 127 -19.92 2.68 -3.65
CA VAL A 127 -20.29 3.86 -2.85
C VAL A 127 -19.05 4.56 -2.30
N VAL A 128 -18.09 3.82 -1.73
CA VAL A 128 -16.84 4.39 -1.22
C VAL A 128 -16.07 5.08 -2.35
N PHE A 129 -15.93 4.41 -3.50
CA PHE A 129 -15.27 4.98 -4.67
C PHE A 129 -15.99 6.24 -5.18
N ALA A 130 -17.30 6.20 -5.33
CA ALA A 130 -18.10 7.35 -5.78
C ALA A 130 -18.01 8.54 -4.81
N LEU A 131 -18.01 8.27 -3.49
CA LEU A 131 -17.86 9.32 -2.47
C LEU A 131 -16.47 9.96 -2.51
N THR A 132 -15.41 9.17 -2.64
CA THR A 132 -14.04 9.71 -2.70
C THR A 132 -13.80 10.50 -3.99
N GLN A 133 -14.24 10.00 -5.14
CA GLN A 133 -14.13 10.71 -6.42
C GLN A 133 -15.05 11.92 -6.49
N GLY A 134 -16.26 11.81 -5.94
CA GLY A 134 -17.21 12.94 -5.84
C GLY A 134 -16.67 14.06 -4.97
N LEU A 135 -16.04 13.73 -3.84
CA LEU A 135 -15.38 14.72 -2.99
C LEU A 135 -14.22 15.42 -3.71
N TYR A 136 -13.39 14.65 -4.40
CA TYR A 136 -12.31 15.21 -5.22
C TYR A 136 -12.85 16.16 -6.30
N ALA A 137 -13.83 15.70 -7.08
CA ALA A 137 -14.42 16.52 -8.15
C ALA A 137 -15.09 17.80 -7.60
N LEU A 138 -15.80 17.69 -6.49
CA LEU A 138 -16.43 18.83 -5.85
C LEU A 138 -15.42 19.84 -5.34
N THR A 139 -14.36 19.38 -4.68
CA THR A 139 -13.32 20.27 -4.16
C THR A 139 -12.46 20.86 -5.26
N ALA A 140 -12.18 20.14 -6.35
CA ALA A 140 -11.52 20.66 -7.54
C ALA A 140 -12.36 21.74 -8.25
N LEU A 141 -13.68 21.57 -8.33
CA LEU A 141 -14.60 22.60 -8.88
C LEU A 141 -14.66 23.85 -8.01
N LEU A 142 -14.62 23.71 -6.69
CA LEU A 142 -14.76 24.86 -5.77
C LEU A 142 -13.44 25.63 -5.58
N PHE A 143 -12.29 24.94 -5.61
CA PHE A 143 -10.99 25.50 -5.25
C PHE A 143 -9.96 25.45 -6.40
N GLY A 144 -10.36 24.99 -7.59
CA GLY A 144 -9.50 24.75 -8.73
C GLY A 144 -8.79 23.40 -8.68
N GLU A 145 -8.15 23.00 -9.78
CA GLU A 145 -7.50 21.67 -9.91
C GLU A 145 -6.41 21.44 -8.84
N SER A 146 -5.68 22.49 -8.47
CA SER A 146 -4.67 22.43 -7.39
C SER A 146 -5.26 22.36 -5.98
N GLY A 147 -6.56 22.61 -5.83
CA GLY A 147 -7.30 22.57 -4.56
C GLY A 147 -8.08 21.30 -4.30
N GLY A 148 -8.03 20.33 -5.21
CA GLY A 148 -8.74 19.06 -5.07
C GLY A 148 -8.24 18.24 -3.89
N ILE A 149 -9.17 17.82 -3.00
CA ILE A 149 -8.84 16.98 -1.83
C ILE A 149 -8.84 15.52 -2.28
N HIS A 150 -7.67 14.94 -2.41
CA HIS A 150 -7.45 13.53 -2.69
C HIS A 150 -7.46 12.71 -1.40
N ILE A 151 -8.53 11.93 -1.18
CA ILE A 151 -8.56 10.91 -0.12
C ILE A 151 -8.32 9.55 -0.78
N GLU A 152 -7.31 8.83 -0.32
CA GLU A 152 -7.09 7.45 -0.77
C GLU A 152 -8.30 6.58 -0.47
N VAL A 153 -8.84 5.93 -1.50
CA VAL A 153 -10.01 5.03 -1.41
C VAL A 153 -9.79 3.89 -0.40
N LEU A 154 -8.52 3.48 -0.22
CA LEU A 154 -8.15 2.41 0.70
C LEU A 154 -8.53 2.70 2.15
N LEU A 155 -8.45 3.97 2.60
CA LEU A 155 -8.74 4.32 3.99
C LEU A 155 -10.22 4.16 4.37
N PRO A 156 -11.20 4.76 3.68
CA PRO A 156 -12.61 4.53 3.98
C PRO A 156 -13.02 3.07 3.74
N ALA A 157 -12.43 2.38 2.75
CA ALA A 157 -12.63 0.95 2.56
C ALA A 157 -12.12 0.13 3.76
N PHE A 158 -10.95 0.47 4.30
CA PHE A 158 -10.40 -0.16 5.50
C PHE A 158 -11.30 0.06 6.73
N VAL A 159 -11.76 1.29 6.97
CA VAL A 159 -12.69 1.61 8.06
C VAL A 159 -13.97 0.79 7.93
N LEU A 160 -14.52 0.69 6.73
CA LEU A 160 -15.71 -0.11 6.45
C LEU A 160 -15.44 -1.59 6.73
N GLY A 161 -14.29 -2.11 6.29
CA GLY A 161 -13.88 -3.51 6.54
C GLY A 161 -13.76 -3.84 8.03
N MET A 162 -13.24 -2.91 8.85
CA MET A 162 -13.16 -3.09 10.31
C MET A 162 -14.53 -3.23 10.97
N THR A 163 -15.59 -2.71 10.36
CA THR A 163 -16.95 -2.77 10.91
C THR A 163 -17.68 -4.06 10.57
N MET A 164 -17.18 -4.82 9.59
CA MET A 164 -17.77 -6.07 9.16
C MET A 164 -17.36 -7.20 10.11
N ARG A 165 -18.33 -7.86 10.75
CA ARG A 165 -18.08 -9.08 11.50
C ARG A 165 -17.76 -10.22 10.55
N HIS A 166 -16.68 -10.95 10.82
CA HIS A 166 -16.20 -12.07 10.01
C HIS A 166 -17.29 -13.14 9.77
N ARG A 167 -17.85 -13.15 8.57
CA ARG A 167 -18.53 -14.31 7.99
C ARG A 167 -17.82 -14.64 6.67
N HIS A 168 -17.57 -15.92 6.44
CA HIS A 168 -16.83 -16.48 5.33
C HIS A 168 -17.28 -15.95 3.95
N VAL A 169 -16.43 -15.17 3.30
CA VAL A 169 -16.60 -14.75 1.89
C VAL A 169 -15.40 -15.28 1.08
N ASP A 170 -15.03 -16.53 1.30
CA ASP A 170 -13.76 -17.10 0.79
C ASP A 170 -13.66 -17.10 -0.75
N SER A 171 -14.75 -17.41 -1.47
CA SER A 171 -14.71 -17.52 -2.95
C SER A 171 -14.73 -16.19 -3.67
N ALA A 172 -15.54 -15.22 -3.20
CA ALA A 172 -15.65 -13.92 -3.82
C ALA A 172 -14.37 -13.07 -3.61
N SER A 173 -13.74 -13.19 -2.45
CA SER A 173 -12.49 -12.51 -2.13
C SER A 173 -11.36 -12.92 -3.07
N SER A 174 -11.19 -14.22 -3.32
CA SER A 174 -10.15 -14.72 -4.23
C SER A 174 -10.37 -14.26 -5.67
N PHE A 175 -11.62 -14.24 -6.16
CA PHE A 175 -11.93 -13.76 -7.50
C PHE A 175 -11.66 -12.25 -7.63
N VAL A 176 -12.07 -11.44 -6.65
CA VAL A 176 -11.82 -10.00 -6.65
C VAL A 176 -10.32 -9.69 -6.60
N SER A 177 -9.55 -10.39 -5.76
CA SER A 177 -8.09 -10.24 -5.72
C SER A 177 -7.43 -10.62 -7.04
N PHE A 178 -7.87 -11.71 -7.67
CA PHE A 178 -7.37 -12.11 -8.99
C PHE A 178 -7.68 -11.04 -10.06
N LEU A 179 -8.92 -10.57 -10.12
CA LEU A 179 -9.34 -9.54 -11.08
C LEU A 179 -8.55 -8.24 -10.87
N PHE A 180 -8.36 -7.82 -9.60
CA PHE A 180 -7.58 -6.65 -9.27
C PHE A 180 -6.13 -6.80 -9.73
N MET A 181 -5.46 -7.91 -9.44
CA MET A 181 -4.09 -8.17 -9.87
C MET A 181 -3.96 -8.21 -11.40
N PHE A 182 -4.95 -8.77 -12.09
CA PHE A 182 -5.00 -8.75 -13.55
C PHE A 182 -5.11 -7.32 -14.09
N LEU A 183 -6.01 -6.51 -13.55
CA LEU A 183 -6.19 -5.11 -13.96
C LEU A 183 -4.96 -4.26 -13.68
N VAL A 184 -4.31 -4.44 -12.52
CA VAL A 184 -3.03 -3.78 -12.20
C VAL A 184 -1.96 -4.18 -13.21
N GLY A 185 -1.84 -5.47 -13.52
CA GLY A 185 -0.87 -5.96 -14.52
C GLY A 185 -1.10 -5.35 -15.91
N VAL A 186 -2.35 -5.24 -16.34
CA VAL A 186 -2.71 -4.60 -17.62
C VAL A 186 -2.46 -3.08 -17.62
N SER A 187 -2.60 -2.43 -16.46
CA SER A 187 -2.39 -0.99 -16.30
C SER A 187 -0.92 -0.60 -16.19
N MET A 188 -0.02 -1.56 -15.93
CA MET A 188 1.42 -1.27 -15.85
C MET A 188 1.96 -0.79 -17.19
N PRO A 189 2.85 0.23 -17.20
CA PRO A 189 3.47 0.70 -18.41
C PRO A 189 4.30 -0.43 -19.07
N LEU A 190 4.29 -0.47 -20.39
CA LEU A 190 5.05 -1.46 -21.16
C LEU A 190 6.55 -1.19 -21.01
N PHE A 191 7.29 -2.12 -20.41
CA PHE A 191 8.75 -2.01 -20.26
C PHE A 191 9.53 -2.35 -21.55
N ILE A 192 8.87 -2.94 -22.54
CA ILE A 192 9.49 -3.41 -23.78
C ILE A 192 9.08 -2.46 -24.91
N GLY A 193 10.08 -1.84 -25.57
CA GLY A 193 9.87 -1.09 -26.81
C GLY A 193 9.52 0.39 -26.65
N VAL A 194 9.44 0.95 -25.45
CA VAL A 194 9.16 2.37 -25.25
C VAL A 194 10.47 3.14 -25.06
N GLN A 195 11.08 3.58 -26.18
CA GLN A 195 12.18 4.53 -26.16
C GLN A 195 11.72 5.99 -25.88
N HIS A 196 10.46 6.24 -25.62
CA HIS A 196 9.88 7.57 -25.54
C HIS A 196 8.94 7.73 -24.33
N ALA A 197 9.34 7.29 -23.14
CA ALA A 197 8.62 7.63 -21.91
C ALA A 197 8.72 9.14 -21.54
N GLU A 198 9.61 9.87 -22.19
CA GLU A 198 9.80 11.33 -21.99
C GLU A 198 8.60 12.18 -22.44
N ALA A 199 7.71 11.65 -23.24
CA ALA A 199 6.62 12.44 -23.83
C ALA A 199 5.31 12.44 -23.02
N LEU A 200 5.17 11.59 -22.02
CA LEU A 200 3.90 11.40 -21.28
C LEU A 200 3.88 12.00 -19.88
N SER A 201 5.03 12.28 -19.29
CA SER A 201 5.10 12.94 -17.98
C SER A 201 5.72 14.34 -18.13
N GLY A 202 4.91 15.37 -18.11
CA GLY A 202 5.36 16.77 -18.06
C GLY A 202 6.10 17.16 -16.77
N HIS A 203 6.49 16.18 -15.95
CA HIS A 203 7.26 16.34 -14.74
C HIS A 203 8.62 15.69 -14.90
N HIS A 204 9.68 16.48 -14.66
CA HIS A 204 11.06 16.00 -14.58
C HIS A 204 11.24 15.17 -13.31
N SER A 205 10.94 13.87 -13.36
CA SER A 205 11.28 12.97 -12.26
C SER A 205 12.77 12.62 -12.30
N VAL A 206 13.44 12.68 -11.16
CA VAL A 206 14.86 12.32 -11.03
C VAL A 206 15.07 10.86 -11.38
N THR A 207 14.13 9.99 -11.04
CA THR A 207 14.15 8.55 -11.32
C THR A 207 13.90 8.24 -12.79
N GLY A 208 13.05 9.01 -13.49
CA GLY A 208 12.73 8.84 -14.91
C GLY A 208 13.87 9.25 -15.86
N SER A 209 14.81 10.07 -15.42
CA SER A 209 15.94 10.52 -16.22
C SER A 209 17.13 9.54 -16.26
N GLN A 210 17.07 8.41 -15.56
CA GLN A 210 18.16 7.45 -15.48
C GLN A 210 18.28 6.61 -16.77
N PRO A 211 19.52 6.27 -17.20
CA PRO A 211 19.72 5.47 -18.38
C PRO A 211 19.14 4.05 -18.23
N MET A 212 18.66 3.49 -19.35
CA MET A 212 18.12 2.14 -19.38
C MET A 212 19.14 1.11 -18.89
N MET A 213 18.78 0.33 -17.89
CA MET A 213 19.64 -0.74 -17.35
C MET A 213 19.58 -1.99 -18.22
N SER A 214 20.67 -2.77 -18.21
CA SER A 214 20.66 -4.09 -18.83
C SER A 214 19.72 -5.06 -18.07
N TRP A 215 19.14 -6.04 -18.77
CA TRP A 215 18.27 -7.04 -18.15
C TRP A 215 18.93 -7.80 -17.00
N GLY A 216 20.25 -8.07 -17.12
CA GLY A 216 21.03 -8.70 -16.04
C GLY A 216 21.08 -7.83 -14.79
N THR A 217 21.33 -6.53 -14.97
CA THR A 217 21.35 -5.55 -13.87
C THR A 217 19.97 -5.43 -13.22
N ILE A 218 18.91 -5.36 -14.02
CA ILE A 218 17.52 -5.34 -13.51
C ILE A 218 17.23 -6.59 -12.66
N ALA A 219 17.60 -7.78 -13.15
CA ALA A 219 17.40 -9.02 -12.40
C ALA A 219 18.13 -9.02 -11.06
N VAL A 220 19.36 -8.51 -11.00
CA VAL A 220 20.12 -8.36 -9.75
C VAL A 220 19.43 -7.39 -8.79
N HIS A 221 18.98 -6.23 -9.26
CA HIS A 221 18.26 -5.26 -8.43
C HIS A 221 16.92 -5.82 -7.91
N VAL A 222 16.16 -6.51 -8.75
CA VAL A 222 14.92 -7.19 -8.35
C VAL A 222 15.17 -8.19 -7.23
N LEU A 223 16.25 -8.98 -7.34
CA LEU A 223 16.63 -9.96 -6.33
C LEU A 223 17.01 -9.29 -5.01
N ILE A 224 17.83 -8.24 -5.06
CA ILE A 224 18.26 -7.48 -3.87
C ILE A 224 17.06 -6.79 -3.21
N VAL A 225 16.21 -6.13 -3.97
CA VAL A 225 14.99 -5.47 -3.47
C VAL A 225 14.07 -6.49 -2.80
N SER A 226 13.89 -7.66 -3.40
CA SER A 226 13.09 -8.75 -2.82
C SER A 226 13.69 -9.23 -1.49
N LEU A 227 15.00 -9.42 -1.43
CA LEU A 227 15.70 -9.83 -0.20
C LEU A 227 15.59 -8.78 0.89
N LEU A 228 15.86 -7.51 0.59
CA LEU A 228 15.80 -6.40 1.55
C LEU A 228 14.38 -6.20 2.08
N SER A 229 13.38 -6.27 1.20
CA SER A 229 11.97 -6.17 1.57
C SER A 229 11.58 -7.27 2.56
N ASN A 230 12.01 -8.51 2.33
CA ASN A 230 11.73 -9.64 3.21
C ASN A 230 12.55 -9.56 4.51
N LEU A 231 13.81 -9.12 4.45
CA LEU A 231 14.65 -8.91 5.62
C LEU A 231 14.00 -7.90 6.59
N GLY A 232 13.41 -6.83 6.06
CA GLY A 232 12.67 -5.87 6.86
C GLY A 232 11.46 -6.46 7.59
N LYS A 233 10.85 -7.52 7.06
CA LYS A 233 9.74 -8.25 7.69
C LYS A 233 10.17 -9.25 8.76
N LEU A 234 11.46 -9.50 8.93
CA LEU A 234 11.96 -10.30 10.05
C LEU A 234 11.95 -9.55 11.40
N PHE A 235 11.71 -8.25 11.37
CA PHE A 235 11.69 -7.40 12.56
C PHE A 235 10.82 -7.96 13.72
N PRO A 236 9.62 -8.54 13.53
CA PRO A 236 8.82 -9.13 14.59
C PRO A 236 9.52 -10.25 15.37
N VAL A 237 10.53 -10.93 14.79
CA VAL A 237 11.30 -11.97 15.48
C VAL A 237 11.92 -11.46 16.79
N PHE A 238 12.28 -10.19 16.83
CA PHE A 238 12.94 -9.59 18.00
C PHE A 238 11.97 -9.23 19.14
N PHE A 239 10.67 -9.12 18.87
CA PHE A 239 9.67 -8.65 19.84
C PHE A 239 9.02 -9.77 20.65
N TYR A 240 8.68 -10.89 20.02
CA TYR A 240 7.94 -11.98 20.67
C TYR A 240 8.87 -12.96 21.41
N ARG A 241 9.71 -12.45 22.34
CA ARG A 241 10.73 -13.24 23.03
C ARG A 241 10.18 -14.31 23.97
N ASP A 242 8.91 -14.22 24.34
CA ASP A 242 8.15 -15.21 25.11
C ASP A 242 7.85 -16.49 24.33
N ARG A 243 8.12 -16.50 23.03
CA ARG A 243 7.86 -17.64 22.13
C ARG A 243 9.14 -18.27 21.60
N LYS A 244 9.01 -19.54 21.17
CA LYS A 244 10.12 -20.26 20.54
C LYS A 244 10.58 -19.55 19.27
N LEU A 245 11.85 -19.62 18.95
CA LEU A 245 12.42 -18.97 17.77
C LEU A 245 11.73 -19.44 16.48
N SER A 246 11.37 -20.75 16.40
CA SER A 246 10.64 -21.29 15.24
C SER A 246 9.26 -20.64 15.04
N GLU A 247 8.52 -20.37 16.11
CA GLU A 247 7.21 -19.70 16.03
C GLU A 247 7.36 -18.24 15.58
N ARG A 248 8.39 -17.55 16.09
CA ARG A 248 8.70 -16.16 15.71
C ARG A 248 9.13 -16.04 14.24
N LEU A 249 9.97 -16.98 13.79
CA LEU A 249 10.39 -17.05 12.40
C LEU A 249 9.21 -17.38 11.49
N ALA A 250 8.37 -18.35 11.84
CA ALA A 250 7.18 -18.70 11.07
C ALA A 250 6.22 -17.51 10.96
N LEU A 251 6.02 -16.75 12.04
CA LEU A 251 5.23 -15.51 12.04
C LEU A 251 5.81 -14.49 11.07
N SER A 252 7.11 -14.24 11.13
CA SER A 252 7.78 -13.24 10.28
C SER A 252 7.84 -13.65 8.81
N ILE A 253 8.09 -14.94 8.52
CA ILE A 253 8.04 -15.49 7.15
C ILE A 253 6.63 -15.40 6.58
N GLY A 254 5.61 -15.65 7.39
CA GLY A 254 4.22 -15.45 6.98
C GLY A 254 3.95 -14.02 6.47
N MET A 255 4.62 -13.02 7.05
CA MET A 255 4.51 -11.63 6.64
C MET A 255 5.26 -11.30 5.31
N PHE A 256 5.92 -12.25 4.67
CA PHE A 256 6.61 -12.04 3.38
C PHE A 256 5.65 -11.98 2.20
N THR A 257 4.39 -12.38 2.39
CA THR A 257 3.41 -12.37 1.32
C THR A 257 3.20 -10.94 0.79
N ARG A 258 3.37 -10.79 -0.53
CA ARG A 258 3.10 -9.55 -1.26
C ARG A 258 1.97 -9.81 -2.23
N GLY A 259 1.17 -8.81 -2.50
CA GLY A 259 0.04 -8.99 -3.40
C GLY A 259 -0.59 -7.67 -3.80
N GLU A 260 -1.89 -7.66 -3.78
CA GLU A 260 -2.74 -6.60 -4.31
C GLU A 260 -2.44 -5.21 -3.77
N VAL A 261 -2.19 -5.07 -2.46
CA VAL A 261 -1.94 -3.76 -1.84
C VAL A 261 -0.60 -3.19 -2.33
N GLY A 262 0.46 -4.00 -2.38
CA GLY A 262 1.76 -3.57 -2.88
C GLY A 262 1.72 -3.16 -4.35
N ALA A 263 1.00 -3.91 -5.19
CA ALA A 263 0.80 -3.60 -6.60
C ALA A 263 0.01 -2.28 -6.77
N GLY A 264 -1.04 -2.07 -5.98
CA GLY A 264 -1.80 -0.82 -5.97
C GLY A 264 -0.96 0.39 -5.58
N VAL A 265 -0.07 0.24 -4.59
CA VAL A 265 0.86 1.29 -4.18
C VAL A 265 1.84 1.67 -5.29
N ILE A 266 2.37 0.70 -6.04
CA ILE A 266 3.24 0.98 -7.21
C ILE A 266 2.46 1.75 -8.26
N PHE A 267 1.24 1.32 -8.57
CA PHE A 267 0.39 2.00 -9.56
C PHE A 267 0.11 3.45 -9.19
N ILE A 268 -0.23 3.71 -7.91
CA ILE A 268 -0.44 5.06 -7.40
C ILE A 268 0.87 5.87 -7.49
N ALA A 269 2.00 5.30 -7.09
CA ALA A 269 3.29 5.98 -7.13
C ALA A 269 3.69 6.39 -8.57
N LEU A 270 3.42 5.54 -9.56
CA LEU A 270 3.64 5.85 -10.97
C LEU A 270 2.71 6.97 -11.51
N GLY A 271 1.55 7.16 -10.89
CA GLY A 271 0.62 8.24 -11.23
C GLY A 271 1.01 9.62 -10.67
N TYR A 272 1.91 9.66 -9.69
CA TYR A 272 2.46 10.91 -9.13
C TYR A 272 3.73 11.40 -9.86
N ASN A 273 4.34 10.57 -10.69
CA ASN A 273 5.46 10.89 -11.56
C ASN A 273 4.97 11.15 -12.99
#